data_b5b187c86325c658c969663deb03a321
#
_entry.id   b5b187c86325c658c969663deb03a321
#
_cell.length_a   1.000
_cell.length_b   1.000
_cell.length_c   1.000
_cell.angle_alpha   90.00
_cell.angle_beta   90.00
_cell.angle_gamma   90.00
#
_symmetry.space_group_name_H-M   'P 1'
#
loop_
_entity.id
_entity.type
_entity.pdbx_description
1 polymer ?
#
loop_
_entity_poly.entity_id
_entity_poly.type
_entity_poly.pdbx_seq_one_letter_code
_entity_poly.pdbx_strand_id
1 'polypeptide(L)'
;MTETILNWVNICVKKDEEILLLNRQHDNFKGWIQPGGKVEFPESFFEAARRELKEETGLTALNLELKGISGFTNPSKKERYVYYDFLCTAFEGQVRGNGHEGEPK
;
A
#
# COMPACT_ATOMS: atom_id res chain seq x y z
N MET A 1 -21.07 -20.12 10.27
CA MET A 1 -19.80 -19.61 10.69
C MET A 1 -19.31 -18.55 9.76
N THR A 2 -18.93 -17.40 10.25
CA THR A 2 -18.56 -16.29 9.39
C THR A 2 -17.05 -16.15 9.33
N GLU A 3 -16.57 -15.66 8.22
CA GLU A 3 -15.17 -15.30 8.08
C GLU A 3 -15.04 -13.79 8.12
N THR A 4 -13.88 -13.31 8.52
CA THR A 4 -13.57 -11.89 8.48
C THR A 4 -12.76 -11.62 7.23
N ILE A 5 -13.17 -10.62 6.48
CA ILE A 5 -12.45 -10.22 5.27
C ILE A 5 -11.72 -8.92 5.56
N LEU A 6 -10.41 -8.93 5.33
CA LEU A 6 -9.57 -7.77 5.56
C LEU A 6 -9.06 -7.30 4.21
N ASN A 7 -9.43 -6.08 3.85
CA ASN A 7 -9.06 -5.51 2.55
C ASN A 7 -7.87 -4.58 2.69
N TRP A 8 -6.89 -4.76 1.83
CA TRP A 8 -5.65 -4.00 1.85
C TRP A 8 -5.37 -3.46 0.46
N VAL A 9 -4.58 -2.42 0.37
CA VAL A 9 -4.11 -1.90 -0.91
C VAL A 9 -2.60 -1.89 -0.91
N ASN A 10 -2.03 -2.14 -2.09
CA ASN A 10 -0.60 -1.98 -2.34
C ASN A 10 -0.47 -1.07 -3.53
N ILE A 11 0.49 -0.16 -3.51
CA ILE A 11 0.69 0.77 -4.60
C ILE A 11 2.11 0.63 -5.14
N CYS A 12 2.21 0.31 -6.42
CA CYS A 12 3.50 0.31 -7.10
C CYS A 12 3.64 1.69 -7.73
N VAL A 13 4.51 2.50 -7.16
CA VAL A 13 4.78 3.85 -7.69
C VAL A 13 5.98 3.73 -8.59
N LYS A 14 5.77 4.01 -9.87
CA LYS A 14 6.82 3.80 -10.86
C LYS A 14 7.08 5.07 -11.65
N LYS A 15 8.34 5.43 -11.81
CA LYS A 15 8.76 6.54 -12.65
C LYS A 15 9.94 6.06 -13.45
N ASP A 16 9.77 6.03 -14.78
CA ASP A 16 10.79 5.47 -15.68
C ASP A 16 11.08 4.03 -15.27
N GLU A 17 12.30 3.72 -14.89
CA GLU A 17 12.64 2.36 -14.51
C GLU A 17 12.76 2.20 -13.01
N GLU A 18 12.31 3.20 -12.25
CA GLU A 18 12.46 3.17 -10.80
C GLU A 18 11.14 2.91 -10.11
N ILE A 19 11.19 2.16 -9.02
CA ILE A 19 10.02 1.85 -8.21
C ILE A 19 10.30 2.36 -6.80
N LEU A 20 9.31 3.04 -6.22
CA LEU A 20 9.45 3.54 -4.87
C LEU A 20 9.26 2.42 -3.86
N LEU A 21 10.22 2.25 -3.00
CA LEU A 21 10.14 1.27 -1.91
C LEU A 21 10.42 1.99 -0.59
N LEU A 22 9.75 1.53 0.45
CA LEU A 22 9.92 2.07 1.78
C LEU A 22 10.71 1.07 2.62
N ASN A 23 11.65 1.58 3.40
CA ASN A 23 12.46 0.73 4.27
C ASN A 23 11.72 0.57 5.59
N ARG A 24 10.99 -0.53 5.72
CA ARG A 24 10.17 -0.75 6.90
C ARG A 24 10.99 -1.33 8.04
N GLN A 25 10.85 -0.73 9.21
CA GLN A 25 11.63 -1.10 10.38
C GLN A 25 10.69 -1.44 11.54
N HIS A 26 10.02 -2.58 11.44
CA HIS A 26 9.15 -3.03 12.51
C HIS A 26 9.76 -4.23 13.20
N ASP A 27 9.30 -4.51 14.41
CA ASP A 27 9.83 -5.63 15.18
C ASP A 27 9.72 -6.94 14.43
N ASN A 28 8.61 -7.14 13.74
CA ASN A 28 8.34 -8.42 13.07
C ASN A 28 8.71 -8.43 11.61
N PHE A 29 9.12 -7.31 11.06
CA PHE A 29 9.44 -7.24 9.65
C PHE A 29 10.37 -6.08 9.36
N LYS A 30 11.45 -6.37 8.67
CA LYS A 30 12.38 -5.34 8.22
C LYS A 30 12.66 -5.60 6.76
N GLY A 31 12.67 -4.55 5.96
CA GLY A 31 12.96 -4.68 4.55
C GLY A 31 12.30 -3.59 3.73
N TRP A 32 12.45 -3.71 2.42
CA TRP A 32 11.94 -2.73 1.48
C TRP A 32 10.59 -3.21 0.97
N ILE A 33 9.56 -2.38 1.12
CA ILE A 33 8.22 -2.73 0.68
C ILE A 33 7.58 -1.57 -0.07
N GLN A 34 6.57 -1.88 -0.85
CA GLN A 34 5.78 -0.86 -1.53
C GLN A 34 4.84 -0.20 -0.53
N PRO A 35 4.44 1.06 -0.77
CA PRO A 35 3.44 1.69 0.07
C PRO A 35 2.12 0.93 0.04
N GLY A 36 1.39 0.98 1.12
CA GLY A 36 0.09 0.34 1.19
C GLY A 36 -0.45 0.31 2.60
N GLY A 37 -1.63 -0.25 2.75
CA GLY A 37 -2.23 -0.35 4.06
C GLY A 37 -3.66 -0.85 3.98
N LYS A 38 -4.31 -0.82 5.12
CA LYS A 38 -5.64 -1.37 5.27
C LYS A 38 -6.70 -0.38 4.77
N VAL A 39 -7.68 -0.89 4.05
CA VAL A 39 -8.81 -0.08 3.62
C VAL A 39 -9.73 0.13 4.83
N GLU A 40 -10.10 1.39 5.07
CA GLU A 40 -10.93 1.74 6.22
C GLU A 40 -12.32 2.13 5.75
N PHE A 41 -13.32 1.56 6.40
CA PHE A 41 -14.69 1.89 6.06
C PHE A 41 -14.94 3.37 6.35
N PRO A 42 -15.60 4.13 5.48
CA PRO A 42 -16.30 3.70 4.27
C PRO A 42 -15.55 4.04 2.98
N GLU A 43 -14.25 4.14 3.01
CA GLU A 43 -13.52 4.56 1.81
C GLU A 43 -13.51 3.47 0.74
N SER A 44 -13.41 3.90 -0.50
CA SER A 44 -13.22 2.97 -1.61
C SER A 44 -11.78 2.50 -1.64
N PHE A 45 -11.50 1.48 -2.44
CA PHE A 45 -10.12 1.01 -2.59
C PHE A 45 -9.23 2.11 -3.17
N PHE A 46 -9.75 2.89 -4.10
CA PHE A 46 -8.99 4.00 -4.68
C PHE A 46 -8.70 5.08 -3.64
N GLU A 47 -9.69 5.38 -2.81
CA GLU A 47 -9.50 6.37 -1.75
C GLU A 47 -8.46 5.89 -0.74
N ALA A 48 -8.51 4.60 -0.40
CA ALA A 48 -7.54 4.03 0.54
C ALA A 48 -6.14 4.11 -0.06
N ALA A 49 -5.99 3.79 -1.34
CA ALA A 49 -4.68 3.83 -1.99
C ALA A 49 -4.12 5.24 -1.97
N ARG A 50 -4.94 6.25 -2.29
CA ARG A 50 -4.48 7.63 -2.27
C ARG A 50 -4.08 8.07 -0.87
N ARG A 51 -4.88 7.71 0.11
CA ARG A 51 -4.61 8.08 1.50
C ARG A 51 -3.32 7.45 1.99
N GLU A 52 -3.17 6.15 1.77
CA GLU A 52 -1.98 5.46 2.26
C GLU A 52 -0.72 6.00 1.57
N LEU A 53 -0.79 6.25 0.28
CA LEU A 53 0.36 6.80 -0.42
C LEU A 53 0.73 8.16 0.16
N LYS A 54 -0.26 9.00 0.40
CA LYS A 54 0.00 10.33 0.94
C LYS A 54 0.59 10.26 2.34
N GLU A 55 0.03 9.40 3.18
CA GLU A 55 0.49 9.26 4.56
C GLU A 55 1.91 8.73 4.63
N GLU A 56 2.23 7.76 3.80
CA GLU A 56 3.52 7.10 3.91
C GLU A 56 4.63 7.77 3.13
N THR A 57 4.30 8.47 2.06
CA THR A 57 5.34 9.04 1.20
C THR A 57 5.25 10.54 1.01
N GLY A 58 4.10 11.14 1.26
CA GLY A 58 3.89 12.55 0.96
C GLY A 58 3.42 12.80 -0.45
N LEU A 59 3.33 11.77 -1.28
CA LEU A 59 2.96 11.93 -2.68
C LEU A 59 1.45 11.91 -2.86
N THR A 60 0.97 12.69 -3.82
CA THR A 60 -0.42 12.68 -4.22
C THR A 60 -0.53 11.97 -5.55
N ALA A 61 -1.29 10.88 -5.59
CA ALA A 61 -1.45 10.13 -6.83
C ALA A 61 -2.30 10.91 -7.81
N LEU A 62 -1.81 11.04 -9.03
CA LEU A 62 -2.58 11.64 -10.11
C LEU A 62 -3.26 10.58 -10.95
N ASN A 63 -2.78 9.35 -10.88
CA ASN A 63 -3.48 8.22 -11.48
C ASN A 63 -3.32 7.01 -10.58
N LEU A 64 -4.25 6.10 -10.68
CA LEU A 64 -4.18 4.82 -9.99
C LEU A 64 -4.88 3.81 -10.88
N GLU A 65 -4.16 2.77 -11.24
CA GLU A 65 -4.71 1.74 -12.10
C GLU A 65 -4.69 0.42 -11.36
N LEU A 66 -5.83 -0.23 -11.23
CA LEU A 66 -5.88 -1.53 -10.56
C LEU A 66 -5.32 -2.58 -11.51
N LYS A 67 -4.24 -3.23 -11.08
CA LYS A 67 -3.54 -4.20 -11.91
C LYS A 67 -3.85 -5.63 -11.53
N GLY A 68 -4.30 -5.86 -10.32
CA GLY A 68 -4.61 -7.23 -9.92
C GLY A 68 -5.11 -7.29 -8.50
N ILE A 69 -5.57 -8.46 -8.14
CA ILE A 69 -6.07 -8.73 -6.80
C ILE A 69 -5.40 -10.03 -6.35
N SER A 70 -4.86 -10.01 -5.16
CA SER A 70 -4.20 -11.19 -4.61
C SER A 70 -4.66 -11.37 -3.17
N GLY A 71 -4.17 -12.39 -2.51
CA GLY A 71 -4.56 -12.58 -1.13
C GLY A 71 -4.18 -13.94 -0.58
N PHE A 72 -4.56 -14.13 0.65
CA PHE A 72 -4.32 -15.41 1.33
C PHE A 72 -5.28 -15.52 2.50
N THR A 73 -5.33 -16.70 3.10
CA THR A 73 -6.21 -16.94 4.24
C THR A 73 -5.41 -17.30 5.47
N ASN A 74 -5.98 -17.00 6.62
CA ASN A 74 -5.45 -17.44 7.90
C ASN A 74 -6.53 -18.32 8.54
N PRO A 75 -6.48 -19.64 8.34
CA PRO A 75 -7.55 -20.50 8.79
C PRO A 75 -7.78 -20.50 10.29
N SER A 76 -6.71 -20.36 11.08
CA SER A 76 -6.86 -20.42 12.54
C SER A 76 -7.68 -19.26 13.07
N LYS A 77 -7.67 -18.13 12.39
CA LYS A 77 -8.44 -16.97 12.79
C LYS A 77 -9.67 -16.76 11.92
N LYS A 78 -9.87 -17.60 10.93
CA LYS A 78 -10.96 -17.47 9.97
C LYS A 78 -10.96 -16.13 9.29
N GLU A 79 -9.78 -15.70 8.88
CA GLU A 79 -9.57 -14.43 8.22
C GLU A 79 -9.16 -14.64 6.78
N ARG A 80 -9.64 -13.78 5.91
CA ARG A 80 -9.24 -13.75 4.51
C ARG A 80 -8.66 -12.38 4.23
N TYR A 81 -7.45 -12.34 3.70
CA TYR A 81 -6.79 -11.10 3.35
C TYR A 81 -6.87 -10.91 1.85
N VAL A 82 -7.37 -9.76 1.43
CA VAL A 82 -7.50 -9.43 0.01
C VAL A 82 -6.69 -8.18 -0.26
N TYR A 83 -5.80 -8.26 -1.24
CA TYR A 83 -4.93 -7.16 -1.61
C TYR A 83 -5.31 -6.65 -2.98
N TYR A 84 -5.52 -5.34 -3.08
CA TYR A 84 -5.80 -4.68 -4.34
C TYR A 84 -4.53 -3.97 -4.77
N ASP A 85 -3.94 -4.42 -5.88
CA ASP A 85 -2.63 -3.97 -6.31
C ASP A 85 -2.78 -2.89 -7.37
N PHE A 86 -2.33 -1.68 -7.04
CA PHE A 86 -2.44 -0.53 -7.91
C PHE A 86 -1.10 -0.12 -8.50
N LEU A 87 -1.16 0.46 -9.69
CA LEU A 87 0.01 1.07 -10.31
C LEU A 87 -0.23 2.58 -10.37
N CYS A 88 0.77 3.35 -9.93
CA CYS A 88 0.74 4.81 -9.99
C CYS A 88 1.96 5.27 -10.75
N THR A 89 1.75 5.91 -11.90
CA THR A 89 2.85 6.40 -12.72
C THR A 89 2.88 7.92 -12.82
N ALA A 90 1.87 8.59 -12.27
CA ALA A 90 1.82 10.05 -12.28
C ALA A 90 1.47 10.51 -10.87
N PHE A 91 2.28 11.39 -10.33
CA PHE A 91 2.09 11.84 -8.96
C PHE A 91 2.70 13.22 -8.77
N GLU A 92 2.31 13.90 -7.68
CA GLU A 92 2.82 15.20 -7.32
C GLU A 92 3.40 15.15 -5.91
N GLY A 93 4.28 16.08 -5.61
CA GLY A 93 4.83 16.21 -4.28
C GLY A 93 6.22 15.66 -4.21
N GLN A 94 6.77 15.69 -3.00
CA GLN A 94 8.11 15.18 -2.77
C GLN A 94 8.04 14.09 -1.73
N VAL A 95 8.81 13.04 -1.96
CA VAL A 95 8.87 11.93 -1.03
C VAL A 95 9.51 12.42 0.26
N ARG A 96 8.85 12.10 1.37
CA ARG A 96 9.40 12.43 2.68
C ARG A 96 10.53 11.46 2.96
N GLY A 97 11.68 12.02 3.20
CA GLY A 97 12.86 11.21 3.30
C GLY A 97 13.30 10.94 4.65
N ASN A 98 12.54 10.61 5.62
CA ASN A 98 13.15 10.48 6.82
C ASN A 98 12.61 9.44 7.68
N GLY A 99 12.72 8.44 7.50
CA GLY A 99 12.71 7.45 8.43
C GLY A 99 11.61 7.23 9.37
N HIS A 100 10.48 7.61 9.07
CA HIS A 100 9.43 7.33 9.95
C HIS A 100 9.12 5.89 9.92
N GLU A 101 8.24 5.52 9.04
CA GLU A 101 7.92 4.15 8.90
C GLU A 101 8.80 3.50 7.93
N GLY A 102 9.53 4.25 7.17
CA GLY A 102 10.45 3.73 6.22
C GLY A 102 11.15 4.84 5.51
N GLU A 103 12.16 4.50 4.72
CA GLU A 103 12.88 5.46 3.94
C GLU A 103 12.65 5.19 2.48
N PRO A 104 12.44 6.22 1.67
CA PRO A 104 12.27 6.04 0.24
C PRO A 104 13.56 5.53 -0.35
N LYS A 105 13.44 4.67 -1.32
CA LYS A 105 14.60 4.18 -2.00
C LYS A 105 14.90 5.03 -3.22
#